data_78de79e35fffbf3d23a3af78a7fd9431
#
_entry.id   78de79e35fffbf3d23a3af78a7fd9431
#
_cell.length_a   1.000
_cell.length_b   1.000
_cell.length_c   1.000
_cell.angle_alpha   90.00
_cell.angle_beta   90.00
_cell.angle_gamma   90.00
#
_symmetry.space_group_name_H-M   'P 1'
#
loop_
_entity.id
_entity.type
_entity.pdbx_description
1 polymer ?
#
loop_
_entity_poly.entity_id
_entity_poly.type
_entity_poly.pdbx_seq_one_letter_code
_entity_poly.pdbx_strand_id
1 'polypeptide(L)'
;MKKKYIMGNWKMNMLPDEAAKYMEGINRLTTMLKGKEDVRKIVLFVPSVDYYIANLMKEEQIYVGLQNMYFKEKGAYTGEISYEMVKALNAEHVLVGHSERREIFKEDDSIINEKVKAGLNNGIKVVLCVGESEKTYNEGKTKEFVENQIVKALEGVSKENISNEEDLIIAYEPIWAIGTGKVCSSDDADNMCKVIRDKVKEILDIDVPVLYGGSVNEQNSNEILLKENIDGVLVGGASLDPEKFAKIIYSGHKLGE
;
A
#
# COMPACT_ATOMS: atom_id res chain seq x y z
N MET A 1 -16.56 -11.01 9.55
CA MET A 1 -15.17 -11.29 9.09
C MET A 1 -14.38 -10.00 9.12
N LYS A 2 -13.08 -10.02 9.46
CA LYS A 2 -12.22 -8.83 9.39
C LYS A 2 -12.00 -8.44 7.92
N LYS A 3 -12.17 -7.17 7.59
CA LYS A 3 -11.91 -6.63 6.25
C LYS A 3 -10.48 -6.89 5.83
N LYS A 4 -10.27 -7.27 4.58
CA LYS A 4 -8.93 -7.46 4.00
C LYS A 4 -8.66 -6.44 2.90
N TYR A 5 -7.45 -5.90 2.90
CA TYR A 5 -6.98 -4.89 1.96
C TYR A 5 -6.08 -5.57 0.92
N ILE A 6 -6.49 -5.57 -0.32
CA ILE A 6 -5.72 -6.16 -1.42
C ILE A 6 -5.31 -5.03 -2.35
N MET A 7 -4.05 -4.64 -2.23
CA MET A 7 -3.52 -3.50 -2.96
C MET A 7 -2.48 -3.95 -3.98
N GLY A 8 -2.58 -3.44 -5.20
CA GLY A 8 -1.64 -3.71 -6.28
C GLY A 8 -0.80 -2.47 -6.59
N ASN A 9 0.51 -2.61 -6.64
CA ASN A 9 1.43 -1.57 -7.08
C ASN A 9 2.01 -1.95 -8.44
N TRP A 10 1.59 -1.25 -9.49
CA TRP A 10 2.08 -1.51 -10.85
C TRP A 10 3.53 -1.08 -11.07
N LYS A 11 4.07 -0.27 -10.15
CA LYS A 11 5.40 0.34 -10.30
C LYS A 11 5.48 1.12 -11.63
N MET A 12 6.60 1.09 -12.32
CA MET A 12 6.78 1.75 -13.62
C MET A 12 6.49 0.75 -14.75
N ASN A 13 5.23 0.35 -14.87
CA ASN A 13 4.77 -0.58 -15.89
C ASN A 13 3.43 -0.11 -16.46
N MET A 14 3.10 -0.66 -17.62
CA MET A 14 1.92 -0.41 -18.42
C MET A 14 1.93 0.93 -19.16
N LEU A 15 1.33 0.90 -20.31
CA LEU A 15 0.95 2.05 -21.12
C LEU A 15 -0.57 2.22 -21.03
N PRO A 16 -1.15 3.39 -21.34
CA PRO A 16 -2.59 3.62 -21.20
C PRO A 16 -3.48 2.55 -21.88
N ASP A 17 -3.10 2.06 -23.04
CA ASP A 17 -3.86 1.00 -23.73
C ASP A 17 -3.76 -0.36 -23.01
N GLU A 18 -2.64 -0.64 -22.37
CA GLU A 18 -2.45 -1.85 -21.56
C GLU A 18 -3.22 -1.72 -20.24
N ALA A 19 -3.20 -0.54 -19.62
CA ALA A 19 -4.01 -0.22 -18.45
C ALA A 19 -5.51 -0.40 -18.73
N ALA A 20 -6.00 0.07 -19.88
CA ALA A 20 -7.39 -0.13 -20.30
C ALA A 20 -7.75 -1.63 -20.37
N LYS A 21 -6.94 -2.44 -21.05
CA LYS A 21 -7.15 -3.89 -21.16
C LYS A 21 -7.10 -4.59 -19.79
N TYR A 22 -6.17 -4.16 -18.93
CA TYR A 22 -6.10 -4.67 -17.57
C TYR A 22 -7.38 -4.38 -16.81
N MET A 23 -7.90 -3.15 -16.87
CA MET A 23 -9.13 -2.74 -16.18
C MET A 23 -10.35 -3.54 -16.66
N GLU A 24 -10.48 -3.79 -17.96
CA GLU A 24 -11.53 -4.69 -18.49
C GLU A 24 -11.44 -6.09 -17.88
N GLY A 25 -10.23 -6.65 -17.82
CA GLY A 25 -9.97 -7.97 -17.27
C GLY A 25 -10.30 -8.06 -15.79
N ILE A 26 -9.76 -7.15 -14.98
CA ILE A 26 -9.94 -7.20 -13.52
C ILE A 26 -11.39 -6.90 -13.10
N ASN A 27 -12.07 -5.97 -13.75
CA ASN A 27 -13.49 -5.69 -13.52
C ASN A 27 -14.34 -6.96 -13.69
N ARG A 28 -14.16 -7.66 -14.82
CA ARG A 28 -14.88 -8.92 -15.11
C ARG A 28 -14.59 -9.98 -14.04
N LEU A 29 -13.32 -10.14 -13.65
CA LEU A 29 -12.89 -11.15 -12.70
C LEU A 29 -13.35 -10.86 -11.27
N THR A 30 -13.63 -9.60 -10.93
CA THR A 30 -14.02 -9.17 -9.58
C THR A 30 -15.49 -8.78 -9.43
N THR A 31 -16.32 -8.99 -10.46
CA THR A 31 -17.75 -8.63 -10.46
C THR A 31 -18.51 -9.16 -9.25
N MET A 32 -18.17 -10.35 -8.73
CA MET A 32 -18.82 -10.95 -7.55
C MET A 32 -18.55 -10.20 -6.24
N LEU A 33 -17.63 -9.22 -6.25
CA LEU A 33 -17.29 -8.39 -5.09
C LEU A 33 -17.99 -7.04 -5.07
N LYS A 34 -18.83 -6.74 -6.06
CA LYS A 34 -19.65 -5.52 -6.05
C LYS A 34 -20.52 -5.46 -4.79
N GLY A 35 -20.48 -4.32 -4.10
CA GLY A 35 -21.21 -4.13 -2.84
C GLY A 35 -20.63 -4.92 -1.64
N LYS A 36 -19.37 -5.37 -1.72
CA LYS A 36 -18.69 -6.13 -0.65
C LYS A 36 -17.43 -5.43 -0.13
N GLU A 37 -17.39 -4.11 -0.18
CA GLU A 37 -16.24 -3.29 0.27
C GLU A 37 -15.95 -3.48 1.76
N ASP A 38 -16.94 -3.87 2.55
CA ASP A 38 -16.77 -4.23 3.97
C ASP A 38 -15.96 -5.52 4.17
N VAL A 39 -15.86 -6.35 3.14
CA VAL A 39 -15.10 -7.62 3.19
C VAL A 39 -13.76 -7.47 2.49
N ARG A 40 -13.74 -6.75 1.35
CA ARG A 40 -12.55 -6.56 0.51
C ARG A 40 -12.39 -5.11 0.08
N LYS A 41 -11.25 -4.51 0.35
CA LYS A 41 -10.84 -3.23 -0.21
C LYS A 41 -9.78 -3.48 -1.27
N ILE A 42 -10.10 -3.23 -2.53
CA ILE A 42 -9.18 -3.42 -3.66
C ILE A 42 -8.70 -2.06 -4.13
N VAL A 43 -7.38 -1.83 -4.11
CA VAL A 43 -6.77 -0.58 -4.58
C VAL A 43 -5.67 -0.90 -5.58
N LEU A 44 -5.66 -0.21 -6.72
CA LEU A 44 -4.59 -0.28 -7.72
C LEU A 44 -3.82 1.03 -7.71
N PHE A 45 -2.54 0.98 -7.33
CA PHE A 45 -1.63 2.11 -7.45
C PHE A 45 -0.95 2.08 -8.81
N VAL A 46 -1.33 3.03 -9.63
CA VAL A 46 -0.93 3.10 -11.04
C VAL A 46 0.03 4.27 -11.30
N PRO A 47 0.88 4.22 -12.34
CA PRO A 47 1.58 5.40 -12.82
C PRO A 47 0.61 6.56 -13.08
N SER A 48 1.04 7.79 -12.83
CA SER A 48 0.16 8.95 -12.98
C SER A 48 -0.38 9.14 -14.41
N VAL A 49 0.35 8.68 -15.42
CA VAL A 49 -0.08 8.69 -16.83
C VAL A 49 -1.27 7.78 -17.10
N ASP A 50 -1.43 6.71 -16.30
CA ASP A 50 -2.49 5.72 -16.45
C ASP A 50 -3.69 5.99 -15.54
N TYR A 51 -3.53 6.94 -14.59
CA TYR A 51 -4.58 7.19 -13.58
C TYR A 51 -5.93 7.51 -14.21
N TYR A 52 -5.95 8.43 -15.20
CA TYR A 52 -7.19 8.87 -15.80
C TYR A 52 -7.96 7.72 -16.45
N ILE A 53 -7.28 6.90 -17.26
CA ILE A 53 -7.93 5.76 -17.94
C ILE A 53 -8.35 4.68 -16.95
N ALA A 54 -7.50 4.35 -15.97
CA ALA A 54 -7.81 3.35 -14.97
C ALA A 54 -9.01 3.78 -14.09
N ASN A 55 -9.05 5.05 -13.66
CA ASN A 55 -10.14 5.58 -12.86
C ASN A 55 -11.46 5.74 -13.64
N LEU A 56 -11.39 6.04 -14.94
CA LEU A 56 -12.56 6.10 -15.82
C LEU A 56 -13.18 4.71 -16.02
N MET A 57 -12.36 3.68 -16.14
CA MET A 57 -12.80 2.32 -16.45
C MET A 57 -13.07 1.46 -15.23
N LYS A 58 -12.67 1.88 -14.02
CA LYS A 58 -12.90 1.10 -12.81
C LYS A 58 -14.39 0.93 -12.54
N GLU A 59 -14.75 -0.22 -11.99
CA GLU A 59 -16.06 -0.44 -11.39
C GLU A 59 -16.03 -0.19 -9.87
N GLU A 60 -17.18 -0.17 -9.21
CA GLU A 60 -17.35 0.24 -7.81
C GLU A 60 -16.50 -0.52 -6.81
N GLN A 61 -16.22 -1.80 -7.04
CA GLN A 61 -15.41 -2.64 -6.15
C GLN A 61 -13.90 -2.33 -6.20
N ILE A 62 -13.43 -1.50 -7.15
CA ILE A 62 -12.02 -1.18 -7.35
C ILE A 62 -11.78 0.30 -7.12
N TYR A 63 -10.76 0.59 -6.34
CA TYR A 63 -10.22 1.95 -6.15
C TYR A 63 -8.92 2.10 -6.93
N VAL A 64 -8.67 3.31 -7.41
CA VAL A 64 -7.40 3.65 -8.08
C VAL A 64 -6.70 4.72 -7.26
N GLY A 65 -5.43 4.51 -6.99
CA GLY A 65 -4.57 5.40 -6.23
C GLY A 65 -3.31 5.80 -7.03
N LEU A 66 -2.55 6.74 -6.50
CA LEU A 66 -1.28 7.17 -7.05
C LEU A 66 -0.10 6.60 -6.27
N GLN A 67 1.01 6.37 -6.97
CA GLN A 67 2.22 5.74 -6.43
C GLN A 67 3.10 6.70 -5.62
N ASN A 68 2.82 8.00 -5.70
CA ASN A 68 3.54 9.05 -5.00
C ASN A 68 2.77 10.37 -5.08
N MET A 69 3.09 11.30 -4.18
CA MET A 69 2.73 12.71 -4.27
C MET A 69 3.79 13.58 -3.61
N TYR A 70 3.81 14.86 -3.94
CA TYR A 70 4.63 15.85 -3.28
C TYR A 70 3.82 16.61 -2.22
N PHE A 71 4.48 17.04 -1.15
CA PHE A 71 3.87 17.65 0.03
C PHE A 71 3.58 19.15 -0.11
N LYS A 72 3.91 19.78 -1.23
CA LYS A 72 3.57 21.20 -1.50
C LYS A 72 2.32 21.29 -2.37
N GLU A 73 1.53 22.31 -2.12
CA GLU A 73 0.33 22.62 -2.92
C GLU A 73 0.64 22.88 -4.38
N LYS A 74 1.64 23.71 -4.63
CA LYS A 74 2.14 24.12 -5.95
C LYS A 74 3.54 24.72 -5.85
N GLY A 75 4.23 24.89 -6.95
CA GLY A 75 5.52 25.58 -6.97
C GLY A 75 6.49 25.08 -8.02
N ALA A 76 7.76 25.46 -7.87
CA ALA A 76 8.86 25.11 -8.77
C ALA A 76 9.41 23.70 -8.41
N TYR A 77 8.62 22.68 -8.66
CA TYR A 77 8.93 21.27 -8.39
C TYR A 77 8.68 20.44 -9.64
N THR A 78 9.45 20.71 -10.68
CA THR A 78 9.27 20.11 -12.01
C THR A 78 9.24 18.58 -11.94
N GLY A 79 8.14 17.97 -12.43
CA GLY A 79 7.93 16.52 -12.46
C GLY A 79 7.12 15.97 -11.28
N GLU A 80 6.91 16.75 -10.19
CA GLU A 80 6.13 16.31 -9.04
C GLU A 80 4.62 16.53 -9.22
N ILE A 81 3.84 15.69 -8.55
CA ILE A 81 2.38 15.78 -8.46
C ILE A 81 2.04 16.25 -7.05
N SER A 82 1.39 17.41 -6.92
CA SER A 82 1.01 17.96 -5.64
C SER A 82 -0.21 17.24 -5.04
N TYR A 83 -0.41 17.37 -3.72
CA TYR A 83 -1.61 16.86 -3.07
C TYR A 83 -2.90 17.51 -3.63
N GLU A 84 -2.86 18.76 -4.07
CA GLU A 84 -4.01 19.40 -4.73
C GLU A 84 -4.32 18.74 -6.09
N MET A 85 -3.30 18.34 -6.86
CA MET A 85 -3.50 17.58 -8.10
C MET A 85 -4.09 16.20 -7.81
N VAL A 86 -3.65 15.52 -6.73
CA VAL A 86 -4.24 14.24 -6.26
C VAL A 86 -5.73 14.42 -5.96
N LYS A 87 -6.11 15.47 -5.21
CA LYS A 87 -7.51 15.79 -4.89
C LYS A 87 -8.32 16.10 -6.15
N ALA A 88 -7.78 16.90 -7.07
CA ALA A 88 -8.43 17.27 -8.32
C ALA A 88 -8.72 16.05 -9.23
N LEU A 89 -7.90 15.00 -9.12
CA LEU A 89 -8.12 13.72 -9.79
C LEU A 89 -9.16 12.84 -9.06
N ASN A 90 -9.63 13.22 -7.87
CA ASN A 90 -10.41 12.38 -6.96
C ASN A 90 -9.69 11.07 -6.61
N ALA A 91 -8.35 11.11 -6.50
CA ALA A 91 -7.56 9.98 -6.06
C ALA A 91 -7.59 9.92 -4.52
N GLU A 92 -8.25 8.90 -3.99
CA GLU A 92 -8.40 8.78 -2.53
C GLU A 92 -7.15 8.24 -1.83
N HIS A 93 -6.33 7.44 -2.52
CA HIS A 93 -5.21 6.72 -1.95
C HIS A 93 -3.89 7.12 -2.60
N VAL A 94 -2.83 7.19 -1.79
CA VAL A 94 -1.47 7.43 -2.26
C VAL A 94 -0.47 6.53 -1.53
N LEU A 95 0.53 5.99 -2.25
CA LEU A 95 1.71 5.37 -1.65
C LEU A 95 2.69 6.46 -1.21
N VAL A 96 3.25 6.31 -0.02
CA VAL A 96 4.30 7.19 0.51
C VAL A 96 5.44 6.34 1.05
N GLY A 97 6.67 6.69 0.68
CA GLY A 97 7.87 6.06 1.22
C GLY A 97 8.15 4.63 0.76
N HIS A 98 7.60 4.22 -0.40
CA HIS A 98 7.92 2.92 -1.01
C HIS A 98 9.44 2.73 -1.10
N SER A 99 9.92 1.51 -0.86
CA SER A 99 11.35 1.17 -0.80
C SER A 99 12.16 1.68 -2.00
N GLU A 100 11.63 1.58 -3.22
CA GLU A 100 12.29 2.11 -4.42
C GLU A 100 12.49 3.62 -4.35
N ARG A 101 11.57 4.37 -3.77
CA ARG A 101 11.72 5.82 -3.62
C ARG A 101 12.76 6.19 -2.58
N ARG A 102 12.83 5.43 -1.49
CA ARG A 102 13.89 5.59 -0.47
C ARG A 102 15.27 5.26 -1.03
N GLU A 103 15.42 4.12 -1.70
CA GLU A 103 16.71 3.62 -2.16
C GLU A 103 17.21 4.29 -3.45
N ILE A 104 16.36 4.44 -4.46
CA ILE A 104 16.74 4.94 -5.79
C ILE A 104 16.66 6.48 -5.83
N PHE A 105 15.53 7.04 -5.39
CA PHE A 105 15.27 8.48 -5.46
C PHE A 105 15.68 9.24 -4.20
N LYS A 106 16.23 8.54 -3.18
CA LYS A 106 16.80 9.12 -1.96
C LYS A 106 15.80 9.95 -1.15
N GLU A 107 14.54 9.56 -1.16
CA GLU A 107 13.55 10.14 -0.26
C GLU A 107 13.88 9.71 1.18
N ASP A 108 14.27 10.66 1.99
CA ASP A 108 14.57 10.45 3.40
C ASP A 108 13.32 10.50 4.29
N ASP A 109 13.48 10.17 5.56
CA ASP A 109 12.36 10.14 6.50
C ASP A 109 11.72 11.52 6.69
N SER A 110 12.45 12.62 6.52
CA SER A 110 11.92 13.99 6.61
C SER A 110 10.95 14.28 5.46
N ILE A 111 11.34 13.96 4.23
CA ILE A 111 10.47 14.09 3.05
C ILE A 111 9.22 13.22 3.19
N ILE A 112 9.40 12.00 3.70
CA ILE A 112 8.29 11.05 3.89
C ILE A 112 7.32 11.57 4.95
N ASN A 113 7.81 12.09 6.07
CA ASN A 113 6.98 12.72 7.09
C ASN A 113 6.15 13.88 6.54
N GLU A 114 6.76 14.78 5.75
CA GLU A 114 6.04 15.88 5.12
C GLU A 114 4.95 15.38 4.16
N LYS A 115 5.20 14.29 3.41
CA LYS A 115 4.18 13.66 2.54
C LYS A 115 3.05 13.04 3.34
N VAL A 116 3.34 12.33 4.44
CA VAL A 116 2.33 11.76 5.34
C VAL A 116 1.43 12.86 5.89
N LYS A 117 2.02 13.93 6.47
CA LYS A 117 1.27 15.07 6.99
C LYS A 117 0.41 15.75 5.92
N ALA A 118 0.98 15.97 4.74
CA ALA A 118 0.24 16.59 3.63
C ALA A 118 -0.95 15.72 3.21
N GLY A 119 -0.79 14.41 3.12
CA GLY A 119 -1.87 13.49 2.79
C GLY A 119 -2.99 13.52 3.83
N LEU A 120 -2.67 13.26 5.08
CA LEU A 120 -3.64 13.18 6.18
C LEU A 120 -4.37 14.51 6.37
N ASN A 121 -3.67 15.64 6.38
CA ASN A 121 -4.27 16.97 6.55
C ASN A 121 -5.19 17.39 5.39
N ASN A 122 -5.10 16.72 4.24
CA ASN A 122 -5.91 17.01 3.06
C ASN A 122 -6.92 15.90 2.71
N GLY A 123 -7.16 14.96 3.64
CA GLY A 123 -8.15 13.90 3.46
C GLY A 123 -7.76 12.85 2.41
N ILE A 124 -6.47 12.70 2.12
CA ILE A 124 -5.94 11.67 1.24
C ILE A 124 -5.52 10.49 2.09
N LYS A 125 -5.98 9.30 1.77
CA LYS A 125 -5.63 8.07 2.47
C LYS A 125 -4.19 7.68 2.12
N VAL A 126 -3.34 7.64 3.14
CA VAL A 126 -1.91 7.38 3.01
C VAL A 126 -1.59 5.92 3.25
N VAL A 127 -0.95 5.25 2.30
CA VAL A 127 -0.34 3.94 2.49
C VAL A 127 1.16 4.16 2.66
N LEU A 128 1.60 4.18 3.92
CA LEU A 128 2.99 4.39 4.31
C LEU A 128 3.76 3.08 4.22
N CYS A 129 4.80 3.04 3.39
CA CYS A 129 5.69 1.90 3.25
C CYS A 129 6.90 2.03 4.20
N VAL A 130 7.14 0.98 4.95
CA VAL A 130 8.30 0.84 5.87
C VAL A 130 8.93 -0.54 5.68
N GLY A 131 10.23 -0.62 5.90
CA GLY A 131 10.92 -1.89 5.79
C GLY A 131 12.43 -1.74 5.79
N GLU A 132 13.12 -2.83 6.08
CA GLU A 132 14.55 -2.86 6.26
C GLU A 132 15.30 -3.47 5.07
N SER A 133 16.55 -3.02 4.92
CA SER A 133 17.49 -3.59 3.96
C SER A 133 18.00 -4.96 4.42
N GLU A 134 18.57 -5.72 3.49
CA GLU A 134 19.24 -7.00 3.80
C GLU A 134 20.37 -6.85 4.85
N LYS A 135 21.09 -5.76 4.79
CA LYS A 135 22.13 -5.46 5.79
C LYS A 135 21.54 -5.36 7.19
N THR A 136 20.49 -4.57 7.34
CA THR A 136 19.80 -4.37 8.63
C THR A 136 19.19 -5.67 9.15
N TYR A 137 18.61 -6.48 8.27
CA TYR A 137 18.08 -7.80 8.59
C TYR A 137 19.19 -8.73 9.13
N ASN A 138 20.31 -8.83 8.42
CA ASN A 138 21.43 -9.68 8.82
C ASN A 138 22.09 -9.22 10.13
N GLU A 139 22.00 -7.94 10.47
CA GLU A 139 22.47 -7.39 11.75
C GLU A 139 21.48 -7.65 12.92
N GLY A 140 20.32 -8.24 12.65
CA GLY A 140 19.28 -8.49 13.66
C GLY A 140 18.58 -7.23 14.16
N LYS A 141 18.61 -6.12 13.39
CA LYS A 141 18.10 -4.80 13.77
C LYS A 141 16.75 -4.44 13.12
N THR A 142 16.08 -5.41 12.51
CA THR A 142 14.81 -5.19 11.79
C THR A 142 13.80 -4.41 12.62
N LYS A 143 13.51 -4.89 13.83
CA LYS A 143 12.50 -4.26 14.71
C LYS A 143 12.83 -2.81 15.00
N GLU A 144 14.04 -2.53 15.53
CA GLU A 144 14.46 -1.19 15.87
C GLU A 144 14.44 -0.24 14.66
N PHE A 145 14.87 -0.73 13.50
CA PHE A 145 14.91 0.05 12.28
C PHE A 145 13.51 0.43 11.80
N VAL A 146 12.59 -0.54 11.74
CA VAL A 146 11.22 -0.31 11.28
C VAL A 146 10.45 0.58 12.26
N GLU A 147 10.59 0.36 13.57
CA GLU A 147 10.00 1.23 14.59
C GLU A 147 10.51 2.68 14.45
N ASN A 148 11.79 2.88 14.19
CA ASN A 148 12.35 4.22 13.97
C ASN A 148 11.80 4.89 12.70
N GLN A 149 11.63 4.15 11.60
CA GLN A 149 10.96 4.68 10.39
C GLN A 149 9.54 5.16 10.69
N ILE A 150 8.78 4.39 11.49
CA ILE A 150 7.41 4.76 11.89
C ILE A 150 7.42 6.02 12.75
N VAL A 151 8.28 6.08 13.78
CA VAL A 151 8.41 7.25 14.67
C VAL A 151 8.69 8.51 13.85
N LYS A 152 9.66 8.46 12.93
CA LYS A 152 10.01 9.61 12.10
C LYS A 152 8.91 9.98 11.10
N ALA A 153 8.30 9.00 10.45
CA ALA A 153 7.24 9.25 9.48
C ALA A 153 5.98 9.86 10.13
N LEU A 154 5.72 9.56 11.40
CA LEU A 154 4.58 10.04 12.16
C LEU A 154 4.89 11.23 13.09
N GLU A 155 6.10 11.79 13.02
CA GLU A 155 6.47 12.96 13.83
C GLU A 155 5.52 14.15 13.55
N GLY A 156 4.86 14.66 14.58
CA GLY A 156 3.87 15.74 14.47
C GLY A 156 2.53 15.33 13.86
N VAL A 157 2.30 14.04 13.62
CA VAL A 157 0.97 13.50 13.33
C VAL A 157 0.28 13.17 14.63
N SER A 158 -1.00 13.48 14.73
CA SER A 158 -1.82 13.17 15.90
C SER A 158 -3.11 12.45 15.50
N LYS A 159 -3.82 11.91 16.47
CA LYS A 159 -5.10 11.23 16.27
C LYS A 159 -6.12 12.10 15.53
N GLU A 160 -6.09 13.40 15.76
CA GLU A 160 -7.01 14.38 15.14
C GLU A 160 -6.82 14.51 13.63
N ASN A 161 -5.66 14.10 13.09
CA ASN A 161 -5.41 14.06 11.66
C ASN A 161 -6.05 12.83 10.97
N ILE A 162 -6.59 11.89 11.75
CA ILE A 162 -7.08 10.59 11.28
C ILE A 162 -8.56 10.47 11.68
N SER A 163 -9.44 10.61 10.72
CA SER A 163 -10.89 10.53 10.94
C SER A 163 -11.41 9.08 10.87
N ASN A 164 -10.70 8.23 10.14
CA ASN A 164 -11.03 6.83 9.90
C ASN A 164 -9.75 5.99 9.92
N GLU A 165 -9.84 4.75 10.39
CA GLU A 165 -8.69 3.81 10.40
C GLU A 165 -8.04 3.60 9.02
N GLU A 166 -8.77 3.80 7.93
CA GLU A 166 -8.27 3.70 6.55
C GLU A 166 -7.51 4.93 6.06
N ASP A 167 -7.53 6.05 6.81
CA ASP A 167 -6.80 7.26 6.42
C ASP A 167 -5.29 7.05 6.48
N LEU A 168 -4.83 6.15 7.38
CA LEU A 168 -3.46 5.70 7.47
C LEU A 168 -3.38 4.18 7.44
N ILE A 169 -2.67 3.64 6.47
CA ILE A 169 -2.40 2.21 6.33
C ILE A 169 -0.88 2.04 6.29
N ILE A 170 -0.34 1.02 6.96
CA ILE A 170 1.09 0.75 6.94
C ILE A 170 1.35 -0.50 6.09
N ALA A 171 2.30 -0.41 5.15
CA ALA A 171 2.76 -1.57 4.37
C ALA A 171 4.19 -1.94 4.79
N TYR A 172 4.36 -3.13 5.32
CA TYR A 172 5.67 -3.67 5.67
C TYR A 172 6.35 -4.32 4.46
N GLU A 173 7.46 -3.77 4.06
CA GLU A 173 8.26 -4.20 2.91
C GLU A 173 9.62 -4.75 3.38
N PRO A 174 9.77 -6.09 3.65
CA PRO A 174 11.09 -6.67 3.84
C PRO A 174 11.88 -6.59 2.53
N ILE A 175 12.69 -5.53 2.34
CA ILE A 175 13.33 -5.19 1.05
C ILE A 175 14.20 -6.34 0.55
N TRP A 176 14.82 -7.07 1.47
CA TRP A 176 15.64 -8.24 1.18
C TRP A 176 14.86 -9.43 0.56
N ALA A 177 13.53 -9.42 0.70
CA ALA A 177 12.65 -10.44 0.14
C ALA A 177 11.87 -9.95 -1.10
N ILE A 178 12.09 -8.71 -1.58
CA ILE A 178 11.38 -8.17 -2.75
C ILE A 178 12.20 -8.43 -4.01
N GLY A 179 11.70 -9.30 -4.89
CA GLY A 179 12.33 -9.56 -6.21
C GLY A 179 13.69 -10.27 -6.15
N THR A 180 14.14 -10.74 -4.98
CA THR A 180 15.46 -11.36 -4.77
C THR A 180 15.41 -12.89 -4.84
N GLY A 181 14.22 -13.50 -4.85
CA GLY A 181 14.03 -14.94 -4.68
C GLY A 181 14.11 -15.43 -3.22
N LYS A 182 14.45 -14.57 -2.28
CA LYS A 182 14.36 -14.85 -0.84
C LYS A 182 12.92 -14.73 -0.39
N VAL A 183 12.53 -15.51 0.60
CA VAL A 183 11.17 -15.55 1.13
C VAL A 183 11.20 -15.13 2.59
N CYS A 184 10.44 -14.10 2.95
CA CYS A 184 10.09 -13.84 4.34
C CYS A 184 8.98 -14.83 4.71
N SER A 185 9.16 -15.59 5.79
CA SER A 185 8.12 -16.52 6.23
C SER A 185 6.85 -15.78 6.61
N SER A 186 5.69 -16.44 6.47
CA SER A 186 4.41 -15.83 6.85
C SER A 186 4.34 -15.53 8.35
N ASP A 187 5.06 -16.31 9.19
CA ASP A 187 5.15 -16.09 10.63
C ASP A 187 6.03 -14.87 10.96
N ASP A 188 7.17 -14.70 10.29
CA ASP A 188 8.01 -13.51 10.47
C ASP A 188 7.29 -12.25 10.00
N ALA A 189 6.57 -12.35 8.88
CA ALA A 189 5.74 -11.26 8.37
C ALA A 189 4.64 -10.87 9.38
N ASP A 190 3.94 -11.86 9.95
CA ASP A 190 2.89 -11.65 10.95
C ASP A 190 3.45 -10.98 12.22
N ASN A 191 4.58 -11.48 12.72
CA ASN A 191 5.26 -10.91 13.88
C ASN A 191 5.67 -9.45 13.66
N MET A 192 6.21 -9.11 12.48
CA MET A 192 6.57 -7.72 12.17
C MET A 192 5.35 -6.83 11.98
N CYS A 193 4.29 -7.32 11.36
CA CYS A 193 3.03 -6.57 11.26
C CYS A 193 2.45 -6.27 12.66
N LYS A 194 2.58 -7.22 13.62
CA LYS A 194 2.22 -6.97 15.02
C LYS A 194 3.07 -5.87 15.65
N VAL A 195 4.39 -5.92 15.50
CA VAL A 195 5.31 -4.88 16.00
C VAL A 195 4.95 -3.50 15.45
N ILE A 196 4.67 -3.41 14.15
CA ILE A 196 4.26 -2.17 13.47
C ILE A 196 2.95 -1.63 14.06
N ARG A 197 1.93 -2.48 14.19
CA ARG A 197 0.63 -2.13 14.78
C ARG A 197 0.79 -1.59 16.20
N ASP A 198 1.54 -2.32 17.04
CA ASP A 198 1.76 -1.94 18.43
C ASP A 198 2.49 -0.58 18.51
N LYS A 199 3.46 -0.31 17.62
CA LYS A 199 4.19 0.97 17.57
C LYS A 199 3.29 2.13 17.11
N VAL A 200 2.47 1.94 16.08
CA VAL A 200 1.52 2.98 15.64
C VAL A 200 0.51 3.27 16.74
N LYS A 201 0.00 2.24 17.41
CA LYS A 201 -0.93 2.40 18.53
C LYS A 201 -0.31 3.14 19.73
N GLU A 202 0.98 2.88 20.02
CA GLU A 202 1.73 3.63 21.04
C GLU A 202 1.80 5.13 20.73
N ILE A 203 2.00 5.49 19.43
CA ILE A 203 2.17 6.88 19.01
C ILE A 203 0.83 7.62 18.88
N LEU A 204 -0.17 7.00 18.28
CA LEU A 204 -1.40 7.65 17.85
C LEU A 204 -2.65 7.27 18.68
N ASP A 205 -2.55 6.27 19.56
CA ASP A 205 -3.69 5.70 20.31
C ASP A 205 -4.85 5.24 19.40
N ILE A 206 -4.53 4.71 18.21
CA ILE A 206 -5.48 4.13 17.27
C ILE A 206 -4.95 2.82 16.68
N ASP A 207 -5.86 1.95 16.25
CA ASP A 207 -5.53 0.82 15.40
C ASP A 207 -5.61 1.23 13.92
N VAL A 208 -4.60 0.83 13.14
CA VAL A 208 -4.58 1.05 11.68
C VAL A 208 -4.36 -0.27 10.96
N PRO A 209 -4.83 -0.43 9.73
CA PRO A 209 -4.54 -1.62 8.94
C PRO A 209 -3.04 -1.75 8.65
N VAL A 210 -2.51 -2.97 8.79
CA VAL A 210 -1.12 -3.29 8.47
C VAL A 210 -1.08 -4.35 7.38
N LEU A 211 -0.39 -4.05 6.29
CA LEU A 211 -0.27 -4.90 5.11
C LEU A 211 1.12 -5.52 5.04
N TYR A 212 1.21 -6.70 4.46
CA TYR A 212 2.46 -7.28 4.04
C TYR A 212 2.77 -6.90 2.58
N GLY A 213 3.93 -6.28 2.34
CA GLY A 213 4.38 -5.77 1.04
C GLY A 213 5.62 -6.49 0.47
N GLY A 214 5.96 -7.66 0.98
CA GLY A 214 7.03 -8.50 0.40
C GLY A 214 6.56 -9.28 -0.84
N SER A 215 7.24 -10.38 -1.15
CA SER A 215 6.88 -11.22 -2.30
C SER A 215 5.56 -11.95 -2.06
N VAL A 216 4.51 -11.47 -2.72
CA VAL A 216 3.16 -12.07 -2.70
C VAL A 216 2.78 -12.53 -4.09
N ASN A 217 2.24 -13.74 -4.17
CA ASN A 217 1.73 -14.36 -5.39
C ASN A 217 0.51 -15.24 -5.08
N GLU A 218 -0.08 -15.84 -6.11
CA GLU A 218 -1.27 -16.67 -5.98
C GLU A 218 -1.05 -17.98 -5.21
N GLN A 219 0.20 -18.42 -5.00
CA GLN A 219 0.52 -19.63 -4.25
C GLN A 219 0.61 -19.37 -2.74
N ASN A 220 1.14 -18.20 -2.32
CA ASN A 220 1.38 -17.89 -0.90
C ASN A 220 0.37 -16.92 -0.28
N SER A 221 -0.42 -16.23 -1.10
CA SER A 221 -1.36 -15.20 -0.62
C SER A 221 -2.39 -15.72 0.38
N ASN A 222 -2.85 -16.96 0.21
CA ASN A 222 -3.83 -17.54 1.13
C ASN A 222 -3.24 -17.72 2.54
N GLU A 223 -2.03 -18.26 2.66
CA GLU A 223 -1.35 -18.43 3.94
C GLU A 223 -1.10 -17.08 4.62
N ILE A 224 -0.60 -16.09 3.87
CA ILE A 224 -0.31 -14.75 4.38
C ILE A 224 -1.59 -14.06 4.87
N LEU A 225 -2.67 -14.09 4.09
CA LEU A 225 -3.92 -13.42 4.43
C LEU A 225 -4.69 -14.06 5.59
N LEU A 226 -4.37 -15.31 5.95
CA LEU A 226 -4.95 -15.98 7.11
C LEU A 226 -4.25 -15.63 8.43
N LYS A 227 -3.10 -14.94 8.40
CA LYS A 227 -2.40 -14.50 9.60
C LYS A 227 -3.19 -13.43 10.34
N GLU A 228 -3.05 -13.43 11.67
CA GLU A 228 -3.86 -12.60 12.57
C GLU A 228 -3.53 -11.12 12.46
N ASN A 229 -2.24 -10.79 12.35
CA ASN A 229 -1.77 -9.41 12.37
C ASN A 229 -1.62 -8.80 10.96
N ILE A 230 -1.90 -9.58 9.91
CA ILE A 230 -1.87 -9.12 8.52
C ILE A 230 -3.27 -8.77 8.06
N ASP A 231 -3.56 -7.48 7.86
CA ASP A 231 -4.87 -7.02 7.39
C ASP A 231 -5.01 -7.07 5.87
N GLY A 232 -3.90 -7.26 5.16
CA GLY A 232 -3.92 -7.32 3.70
C GLY A 232 -2.52 -7.41 3.11
N VAL A 233 -2.44 -7.16 1.81
CA VAL A 233 -1.20 -7.25 1.06
C VAL A 233 -1.02 -6.06 0.10
N LEU A 234 0.25 -5.65 -0.10
CA LEU A 234 0.65 -4.74 -1.17
C LEU A 234 1.47 -5.54 -2.19
N VAL A 235 0.88 -5.82 -3.34
CA VAL A 235 1.37 -6.76 -4.34
C VAL A 235 2.09 -6.02 -5.47
N GLY A 236 3.33 -6.40 -5.78
CA GLY A 236 4.08 -5.87 -6.91
C GLY A 236 3.78 -6.65 -8.21
N GLY A 237 4.75 -7.42 -8.71
CA GLY A 237 4.71 -8.06 -10.01
C GLY A 237 3.46 -8.89 -10.32
N ALA A 238 2.92 -9.63 -9.36
CA ALA A 238 1.69 -10.40 -9.57
C ALA A 238 0.44 -9.52 -9.80
N SER A 239 0.49 -8.23 -9.43
CA SER A 239 -0.60 -7.29 -9.71
C SER A 239 -0.63 -6.77 -11.15
N LEU A 240 0.38 -7.09 -11.97
CA LEU A 240 0.42 -6.71 -13.39
C LEU A 240 -0.38 -7.66 -14.29
N ASP A 241 -0.81 -8.79 -13.75
CA ASP A 241 -1.62 -9.77 -14.45
C ASP A 241 -3.00 -9.85 -13.75
N PRO A 242 -4.11 -9.49 -14.44
CA PRO A 242 -5.43 -9.42 -13.80
C PRO A 242 -5.91 -10.78 -13.31
N GLU A 243 -5.51 -11.91 -13.93
CA GLU A 243 -5.90 -13.25 -13.49
C GLU A 243 -5.16 -13.66 -12.22
N LYS A 244 -3.85 -13.38 -12.13
CA LYS A 244 -3.05 -13.64 -10.94
C LYS A 244 -3.53 -12.75 -9.77
N PHE A 245 -3.76 -11.48 -10.05
CA PHE A 245 -4.23 -10.55 -9.02
C PHE A 245 -5.63 -10.91 -8.53
N ALA A 246 -6.54 -11.31 -9.41
CA ALA A 246 -7.86 -11.80 -9.02
C ALA A 246 -7.77 -13.02 -8.08
N LYS A 247 -6.87 -13.98 -8.32
CA LYS A 247 -6.65 -15.11 -7.42
C LYS A 247 -6.20 -14.65 -6.04
N ILE A 248 -5.33 -13.64 -5.96
CA ILE A 248 -4.90 -13.05 -4.69
C ILE A 248 -6.07 -12.34 -4.00
N ILE A 249 -6.89 -11.60 -4.75
CA ILE A 249 -8.09 -10.94 -4.23
C ILE A 249 -9.04 -11.93 -3.56
N TYR A 250 -9.19 -13.12 -4.12
CA TYR A 250 -10.07 -14.16 -3.56
C TYR A 250 -9.41 -15.04 -2.47
N SER A 251 -8.11 -14.86 -2.19
CA SER A 251 -7.39 -15.62 -1.15
C SER A 251 -7.78 -15.17 0.27
N GLY A 252 -7.49 -16.02 1.27
CA GLY A 252 -7.64 -15.67 2.69
C GLY A 252 -9.09 -15.68 3.22
N HIS A 253 -10.06 -16.14 2.42
CA HIS A 253 -11.43 -16.42 2.84
C HIS A 253 -11.98 -17.64 2.12
N LYS A 254 -12.68 -18.48 2.85
CA LYS A 254 -13.67 -19.37 2.23
C LYS A 254 -14.86 -18.46 1.82
N LEU A 255 -14.88 -18.03 0.55
CA LEU A 255 -16.05 -17.36 -0.03
C LEU A 255 -17.16 -18.43 -0.10
N GLY A 256 -18.03 -18.48 0.88
CA GLY A 256 -19.15 -19.43 0.85
C GLY A 256 -19.60 -19.99 2.20
N GLU A 257 -19.12 -19.47 3.34
CA GLU A 257 -19.73 -19.71 4.66
C GLU A 257 -20.31 -18.44 5.23
#